data_cd2c3ba68aef9f826ddb535d6b160fb0
#
_entry.id   cd2c3ba68aef9f826ddb535d6b160fb0
#
_cell.length_a   1.000
_cell.length_b   1.000
_cell.length_c   1.000
_cell.angle_alpha   90.00
_cell.angle_beta   90.00
_cell.angle_gamma   90.00
#
_symmetry.space_group_name_H-M   'P 1'
#
loop_
_entity.id
_entity.type
_entity.pdbx_description
1 polymer ?
#
loop_
_entity_poly.entity_id
_entity_poly.type
_entity_poly.pdbx_seq_one_letter_code
_entity_poly.pdbx_strand_id
1 'polypeptide(L)'
;MDNQWLPFTPNRHFRTDPRVLVAAEGMYFTTHDGRQIIDGISSLWCVGAGHGRRAISEAIKQQLDTLDYSTAFQASNDKAFLAATAIADLAPGDLNKVFFCNSGSEAADTSLKMALAYHRARGEGHRTVLIGRERGYHGVGFGGISVGGIPGNRKVFSGALLPRVDHMAFIHDQAAYPFIHGEEPVWDTNALEDLEKRILPLHDPSNVAAIIVEPIAGSAGWYIPPKGYLTQLRAICDKHGILLIFDEVI
;
A
#
# COMPACT_ATOMS: atom_id res chain seq x y z
N MET A 1 29.86 -6.58 3.10
CA MET A 1 28.78 -6.32 2.12
C MET A 1 28.27 -7.58 1.42
N ASP A 2 29.05 -8.64 1.33
CA ASP A 2 28.70 -9.83 0.51
C ASP A 2 27.53 -10.65 1.07
N ASN A 3 27.33 -10.63 2.37
CA ASN A 3 26.31 -11.44 3.05
C ASN A 3 24.90 -10.80 3.04
N GLN A 4 24.78 -9.52 2.69
CA GLN A 4 23.48 -8.86 2.60
C GLN A 4 22.97 -8.88 1.15
N TRP A 5 21.78 -9.43 0.96
CA TRP A 5 21.05 -9.35 -0.29
C TRP A 5 20.03 -8.22 -0.21
N LEU A 6 20.29 -7.12 -0.89
CA LEU A 6 19.39 -5.97 -0.94
C LEU A 6 18.21 -6.27 -1.87
N PRO A 7 16.96 -6.04 -1.42
CA PRO A 7 15.78 -6.20 -2.27
C PRO A 7 15.75 -5.14 -3.36
N PHE A 8 15.11 -5.46 -4.48
CA PHE A 8 14.92 -4.57 -5.65
C PHE A 8 16.20 -3.85 -6.11
N THR A 9 17.35 -4.47 -5.88
CA THR A 9 18.66 -3.87 -6.13
C THR A 9 19.52 -4.80 -6.99
N PRO A 10 20.16 -4.31 -8.06
CA PRO A 10 21.17 -5.08 -8.78
C PRO A 10 22.45 -5.18 -7.92
N ASN A 11 22.49 -6.15 -7.01
CA ASN A 11 23.47 -6.24 -5.95
C ASN A 11 24.93 -6.27 -6.42
N ARG A 12 25.23 -6.87 -7.59
CA ARG A 12 26.58 -6.84 -8.15
C ARG A 12 27.02 -5.41 -8.51
N HIS A 13 26.13 -4.66 -9.12
CA HIS A 13 26.40 -3.26 -9.47
C HIS A 13 26.48 -2.38 -8.22
N PHE A 14 25.59 -2.57 -7.24
CA PHE A 14 25.62 -1.83 -5.98
C PHE A 14 26.97 -1.97 -5.27
N ARG A 15 27.60 -3.15 -5.31
CA ARG A 15 28.91 -3.38 -4.64
C ARG A 15 30.08 -2.68 -5.32
N THR A 16 29.97 -2.23 -6.56
CA THR A 16 31.03 -1.48 -7.25
C THR A 16 31.08 -0.01 -6.86
N ASP A 17 29.93 0.56 -6.46
CA ASP A 17 29.80 1.93 -5.93
C ASP A 17 28.70 1.97 -4.85
N PRO A 18 29.00 1.48 -3.64
CA PRO A 18 27.98 1.30 -2.62
C PRO A 18 27.62 2.62 -1.93
N ARG A 19 26.33 2.92 -1.87
CA ARG A 19 25.79 4.00 -1.05
C ARG A 19 25.53 3.48 0.36
N VAL A 20 26.54 3.53 1.22
CA VAL A 20 26.43 3.12 2.63
C VAL A 20 26.13 4.35 3.48
N LEU A 21 24.96 4.38 4.08
CA LEU A 21 24.49 5.48 4.94
C LEU A 21 24.92 5.20 6.38
N VAL A 22 25.54 6.17 7.04
CA VAL A 22 26.07 6.02 8.41
C VAL A 22 25.45 6.96 9.42
N ALA A 23 24.84 8.04 8.98
CA ALA A 23 24.11 9.00 9.82
C ALA A 23 22.98 9.68 9.03
N ALA A 24 22.03 10.28 9.75
CA ALA A 24 20.98 11.09 9.15
C ALA A 24 20.51 12.19 10.09
N GLU A 25 20.19 13.36 9.55
CA GLU A 25 19.62 14.49 10.28
C GLU A 25 18.70 15.33 9.36
N GLY A 26 17.51 15.68 9.84
CA GLY A 26 16.53 16.43 9.07
C GLY A 26 16.13 15.70 7.80
N MET A 27 16.58 16.21 6.66
CA MET A 27 16.35 15.61 5.34
C MET A 27 17.64 15.11 4.66
N TYR A 28 18.72 14.95 5.40
CA TYR A 28 20.02 14.56 4.86
C TYR A 28 20.52 13.25 5.44
N PHE A 29 21.06 12.40 4.57
CA PHE A 29 21.93 11.29 4.95
C PHE A 29 23.39 11.68 4.84
N THR A 30 24.22 11.09 5.69
CA THR A 30 25.68 11.09 5.56
C THR A 30 26.12 9.69 5.13
N THR A 31 26.90 9.61 4.05
CA THR A 31 27.48 8.36 3.57
C THR A 31 28.79 8.05 4.33
N HIS A 32 29.26 6.79 4.23
CA HIS A 32 30.50 6.34 4.87
C HIS A 32 31.76 7.11 4.40
N ASP A 33 31.72 7.70 3.21
CA ASP A 33 32.78 8.55 2.64
C ASP A 33 32.55 10.05 2.89
N GLY A 34 31.58 10.40 3.77
CA GLY A 34 31.33 11.77 4.25
C GLY A 34 30.46 12.66 3.34
N ARG A 35 29.94 12.13 2.24
CA ARG A 35 29.02 12.90 1.37
C ARG A 35 27.68 13.12 2.05
N GLN A 36 27.07 14.29 1.81
CA GLN A 36 25.69 14.57 2.18
C GLN A 36 24.75 14.27 1.02
N ILE A 37 23.71 13.49 1.26
CA ILE A 37 22.69 13.12 0.27
C ILE A 37 21.31 13.55 0.79
N ILE A 38 20.54 14.23 -0.05
CA ILE A 38 19.16 14.57 0.27
C ILE A 38 18.28 13.32 0.22
N ASP A 39 17.52 13.10 1.28
CA ASP A 39 16.44 12.11 1.33
C ASP A 39 15.15 12.72 0.78
N GLY A 40 15.01 12.76 -0.53
CA GLY A 40 13.86 13.36 -1.23
C GLY A 40 12.57 12.54 -1.19
N ILE A 41 12.61 11.33 -0.60
CA ILE A 41 11.48 10.40 -0.54
C ILE A 41 11.20 9.90 0.88
N SER A 42 11.72 10.58 1.90
CA SER A 42 11.54 10.22 3.32
C SER A 42 11.82 8.74 3.60
N SER A 43 12.95 8.20 3.07
CA SER A 43 13.33 6.78 3.19
C SER A 43 12.22 5.82 2.77
N LEU A 44 11.66 6.01 1.58
CA LEU A 44 10.50 5.30 1.07
C LEU A 44 9.28 5.44 2.01
N TRP A 45 8.93 6.70 2.30
CA TRP A 45 7.74 7.12 3.07
C TRP A 45 7.76 6.75 4.56
N CYS A 46 8.89 6.26 5.08
CA CYS A 46 8.98 5.80 6.48
C CYS A 46 9.39 6.90 7.46
N VAL A 47 9.92 8.04 7.00
CA VAL A 47 10.51 9.11 7.83
C VAL A 47 9.90 10.47 7.47
N GLY A 48 8.59 10.54 7.35
CA GLY A 48 7.87 11.78 7.00
C GLY A 48 8.08 12.95 7.98
N ALA A 49 8.43 12.67 9.23
CA ALA A 49 8.77 13.69 10.24
C ALA A 49 10.20 14.23 10.11
N GLY A 50 11.03 13.64 9.25
CA GLY A 50 12.46 13.91 9.15
C GLY A 50 13.30 13.10 10.14
N HIS A 51 14.59 12.93 9.80
CA HIS A 51 15.54 12.16 10.60
C HIS A 51 15.96 12.89 11.88
N GLY A 52 16.35 12.14 12.92
CA GLY A 52 16.95 12.66 14.13
C GLY A 52 16.00 13.43 15.06
N ARG A 53 14.70 13.18 14.98
CA ARG A 53 13.69 13.80 15.86
C ARG A 53 13.86 13.35 17.30
N ARG A 54 14.47 14.20 18.13
CA ARG A 54 14.81 13.88 19.54
C ARG A 54 13.58 13.44 20.34
N ALA A 55 12.43 14.12 20.20
CA ALA A 55 11.23 13.74 20.94
C ALA A 55 10.80 12.28 20.68
N ILE A 56 10.92 11.80 19.44
CA ILE A 56 10.61 10.42 19.07
C ILE A 56 11.65 9.46 19.66
N SER A 57 12.94 9.75 19.48
CA SER A 57 14.00 8.87 19.97
C SER A 57 14.06 8.77 21.50
N GLU A 58 13.82 9.87 22.22
CA GLU A 58 13.76 9.83 23.69
C GLU A 58 12.53 9.06 24.20
N ALA A 59 11.37 9.20 23.56
CA ALA A 59 10.19 8.40 23.90
C ALA A 59 10.44 6.90 23.70
N ILE A 60 11.11 6.52 22.61
CA ILE A 60 11.49 5.12 22.34
C ILE A 60 12.45 4.61 23.43
N LYS A 61 13.49 5.37 23.79
CA LYS A 61 14.45 4.97 24.85
C LYS A 61 13.74 4.75 26.18
N GLN A 62 12.88 5.68 26.59
CA GLN A 62 12.09 5.56 27.84
C GLN A 62 11.21 4.31 27.82
N GLN A 63 10.62 3.99 26.69
CA GLN A 63 9.77 2.80 26.57
C GLN A 63 10.60 1.51 26.65
N LEU A 64 11.79 1.48 26.02
CA LEU A 64 12.71 0.33 26.10
C LEU A 64 13.15 0.05 27.54
N ASP A 65 13.37 1.09 28.36
CA ASP A 65 13.73 0.94 29.79
C ASP A 65 12.58 0.41 30.64
N THR A 66 11.32 0.56 30.19
CA THR A 66 10.12 0.15 30.93
C THR A 66 9.60 -1.20 30.47
N LEU A 67 9.43 -1.37 29.17
CA LEU A 67 8.95 -2.59 28.51
C LEU A 67 9.41 -2.58 27.06
N ASP A 68 10.43 -3.37 26.76
CA ASP A 68 11.07 -3.50 25.46
C ASP A 68 10.20 -4.30 24.47
N TYR A 69 9.52 -5.33 24.95
CA TYR A 69 8.68 -6.21 24.13
C TYR A 69 7.51 -6.78 24.94
N SER A 70 6.36 -6.90 24.30
CA SER A 70 5.26 -7.75 24.74
C SER A 70 4.61 -8.43 23.53
N THR A 71 4.16 -9.67 23.73
CA THR A 71 3.40 -10.36 22.68
C THR A 71 2.04 -9.70 22.45
N ALA A 72 1.56 -9.73 21.19
CA ALA A 72 0.17 -9.38 20.87
C ALA A 72 -0.76 -10.62 20.86
N PHE A 73 -0.27 -11.77 21.31
CA PHE A 73 -1.04 -13.02 21.36
C PHE A 73 -1.60 -13.22 22.78
N GLN A 74 -2.90 -12.98 22.96
CA GLN A 74 -3.63 -13.04 24.26
C GLN A 74 -3.09 -12.06 25.32
N ALA A 75 -2.24 -11.12 24.91
CA ALA A 75 -1.73 -10.03 25.73
C ALA A 75 -1.52 -8.79 24.86
N SER A 76 -1.29 -7.65 25.48
CA SER A 76 -0.96 -6.40 24.78
C SER A 76 -0.27 -5.45 25.75
N ASN A 77 0.02 -4.23 25.34
CA ASN A 77 0.56 -3.17 26.16
C ASN A 77 -0.22 -1.86 25.98
N ASP A 78 -0.03 -0.93 26.90
CA ASP A 78 -0.72 0.35 26.91
C ASP A 78 -0.40 1.20 25.66
N LYS A 79 0.81 1.15 25.16
CA LYS A 79 1.24 1.93 23.98
C LYS A 79 0.52 1.49 22.72
N ALA A 80 0.30 0.19 22.54
CA ALA A 80 -0.48 -0.33 21.43
C ALA A 80 -1.93 0.17 21.45
N PHE A 81 -2.56 0.19 22.63
CA PHE A 81 -3.93 0.74 22.79
C PHE A 81 -3.98 2.25 22.52
N LEU A 82 -3.03 3.02 23.06
CA LEU A 82 -2.94 4.46 22.81
C LEU A 82 -2.72 4.77 21.33
N ALA A 83 -1.82 4.03 20.67
CA ALA A 83 -1.59 4.18 19.24
C ALA A 83 -2.83 3.84 18.40
N ALA A 84 -3.54 2.75 18.76
CA ALA A 84 -4.78 2.37 18.08
C ALA A 84 -5.87 3.44 18.25
N THR A 85 -6.01 4.02 19.44
CA THR A 85 -6.94 5.13 19.69
C THR A 85 -6.59 6.35 18.85
N ALA A 86 -5.33 6.78 18.86
CA ALA A 86 -4.89 7.93 18.08
C ALA A 86 -5.09 7.74 16.56
N ILE A 87 -4.89 6.53 16.04
CA ILE A 87 -5.15 6.20 14.63
C ILE A 87 -6.66 6.24 14.35
N ALA A 88 -7.48 5.64 15.22
CA ALA A 88 -8.93 5.63 15.07
C ALA A 88 -9.53 7.05 15.09
N ASP A 89 -9.00 7.95 15.91
CA ASP A 89 -9.41 9.35 15.99
C ASP A 89 -9.09 10.16 14.70
N LEU A 90 -8.10 9.72 13.94
CA LEU A 90 -7.71 10.32 12.65
C LEU A 90 -8.44 9.69 11.46
N ALA A 91 -8.92 8.46 11.62
CA ALA A 91 -9.55 7.72 10.54
C ALA A 91 -10.96 8.27 10.20
N PRO A 92 -11.38 8.24 8.92
CA PRO A 92 -12.68 8.76 8.53
C PRO A 92 -13.84 7.83 8.94
N GLY A 93 -15.01 8.42 9.19
CA GLY A 93 -16.25 7.70 9.43
C GLY A 93 -16.21 6.84 10.70
N ASP A 94 -16.53 5.57 10.56
CA ASP A 94 -16.59 4.58 11.63
C ASP A 94 -15.41 3.58 11.64
N LEU A 95 -14.32 3.89 10.95
CA LEU A 95 -13.08 3.10 10.93
C LEU A 95 -12.35 3.19 12.27
N ASN A 96 -12.84 2.48 13.28
CA ASN A 96 -12.38 2.56 14.67
C ASN A 96 -11.70 1.27 15.18
N LYS A 97 -11.34 0.36 14.31
CA LYS A 97 -10.62 -0.89 14.65
C LYS A 97 -9.29 -0.92 13.95
N VAL A 98 -8.22 -1.06 14.72
CA VAL A 98 -6.84 -1.06 14.21
C VAL A 98 -6.24 -2.44 14.41
N PHE A 99 -5.70 -3.00 13.33
CA PHE A 99 -4.94 -4.24 13.34
C PHE A 99 -3.50 -3.94 12.92
N PHE A 100 -2.55 -4.10 13.81
CA PHE A 100 -1.15 -3.82 13.54
C PHE A 100 -0.48 -4.98 12.80
N CYS A 101 0.31 -4.64 11.78
CA CYS A 101 1.14 -5.55 10.99
C CYS A 101 2.60 -5.08 11.02
N ASN A 102 3.53 -5.96 10.62
CA ASN A 102 4.96 -5.63 10.60
C ASN A 102 5.40 -4.94 9.30
N SER A 103 4.58 -4.99 8.26
CA SER A 103 4.87 -4.36 6.96
C SER A 103 3.59 -4.08 6.18
N GLY A 104 3.67 -3.18 5.18
CA GLY A 104 2.58 -2.95 4.23
C GLY A 104 2.21 -4.21 3.43
N SER A 105 3.19 -5.06 3.09
CA SER A 105 2.93 -6.33 2.41
C SER A 105 2.07 -7.27 3.26
N GLU A 106 2.37 -7.36 4.56
CA GLU A 106 1.58 -8.14 5.51
C GLU A 106 0.19 -7.52 5.71
N ALA A 107 0.09 -6.20 5.77
CA ALA A 107 -1.18 -5.48 5.88
C ALA A 107 -2.08 -5.74 4.65
N ALA A 108 -1.52 -5.66 3.45
CA ALA A 108 -2.25 -5.97 2.21
C ALA A 108 -2.77 -7.41 2.21
N ASP A 109 -1.90 -8.41 2.41
CA ASP A 109 -2.31 -9.82 2.44
C ASP A 109 -3.34 -10.10 3.55
N THR A 110 -3.22 -9.45 4.71
CA THR A 110 -4.16 -9.57 5.82
C THR A 110 -5.51 -8.94 5.49
N SER A 111 -5.53 -7.76 4.86
CA SER A 111 -6.78 -7.09 4.46
C SER A 111 -7.59 -7.93 3.45
N LEU A 112 -6.91 -8.55 2.48
CA LEU A 112 -7.54 -9.46 1.52
C LEU A 112 -8.15 -10.68 2.24
N LYS A 113 -7.43 -11.28 3.18
CA LYS A 113 -7.94 -12.38 4.01
C LYS A 113 -9.12 -11.95 4.87
N MET A 114 -9.08 -10.77 5.45
CA MET A 114 -10.18 -10.21 6.24
C MET A 114 -11.43 -10.02 5.37
N ALA A 115 -11.28 -9.53 4.13
CA ALA A 115 -12.39 -9.39 3.21
C ALA A 115 -13.08 -10.73 2.92
N LEU A 116 -12.31 -11.77 2.65
CA LEU A 116 -12.84 -13.12 2.43
C LEU A 116 -13.52 -13.67 3.70
N ALA A 117 -12.90 -13.49 4.86
CA ALA A 117 -13.43 -13.94 6.14
C ALA A 117 -14.73 -13.20 6.52
N TYR A 118 -14.80 -11.90 6.26
CA TYR A 118 -15.99 -11.09 6.47
C TYR A 118 -17.20 -11.63 5.68
N HIS A 119 -17.05 -11.84 4.38
CA HIS A 119 -18.13 -12.38 3.56
C HIS A 119 -18.52 -13.80 4.00
N ARG A 120 -17.55 -14.64 4.32
CA ARG A 120 -17.85 -15.99 4.85
C ARG A 120 -18.65 -15.94 6.14
N ALA A 121 -18.30 -15.05 7.06
CA ALA A 121 -19.02 -14.89 8.34
C ALA A 121 -20.47 -14.40 8.15
N ARG A 122 -20.76 -13.70 7.04
CA ARG A 122 -22.10 -13.26 6.65
C ARG A 122 -22.90 -14.30 5.87
N GLY A 123 -22.36 -15.50 5.64
CA GLY A 123 -22.99 -16.52 4.81
C GLY A 123 -22.78 -16.33 3.30
N GLU A 124 -21.94 -15.37 2.90
CA GLU A 124 -21.62 -15.04 1.50
C GLU A 124 -20.24 -15.60 1.08
N GLY A 125 -19.93 -16.83 1.51
CA GLY A 125 -18.62 -17.45 1.27
C GLY A 125 -18.28 -17.72 -0.21
N HIS A 126 -19.20 -17.48 -1.12
CA HIS A 126 -19.02 -17.50 -2.58
C HIS A 126 -18.26 -16.26 -3.09
N ARG A 127 -18.29 -15.17 -2.37
CA ARG A 127 -17.53 -13.96 -2.70
C ARG A 127 -16.04 -14.19 -2.50
N THR A 128 -15.34 -14.50 -3.59
CA THR A 128 -13.90 -14.86 -3.56
C THR A 128 -13.07 -14.17 -4.63
N VAL A 129 -13.71 -13.41 -5.52
CA VAL A 129 -12.99 -12.61 -6.53
C VAL A 129 -12.44 -11.35 -5.88
N LEU A 130 -11.17 -11.08 -6.13
CA LEU A 130 -10.48 -9.87 -5.71
C LEU A 130 -10.13 -9.04 -6.94
N ILE A 131 -10.33 -7.74 -6.87
CA ILE A 131 -10.03 -6.84 -7.98
C ILE A 131 -8.99 -5.83 -7.52
N GLY A 132 -7.87 -5.77 -8.25
CA GLY A 132 -6.87 -4.72 -8.11
C GLY A 132 -6.99 -3.67 -9.21
N ARG A 133 -5.93 -2.90 -9.39
CA ARG A 133 -5.83 -1.92 -10.48
C ARG A 133 -4.52 -2.13 -11.24
N GLU A 134 -4.55 -1.97 -12.56
CA GLU A 134 -3.32 -1.92 -13.37
C GLU A 134 -2.32 -0.93 -12.76
N ARG A 135 -1.04 -1.27 -12.80
CA ARG A 135 0.08 -0.53 -12.20
C ARG A 135 0.00 -0.35 -10.68
N GLY A 136 -0.99 -0.94 -9.98
CA GLY A 136 -1.08 -0.91 -8.53
C GLY A 136 0.07 -1.66 -7.86
N TYR A 137 0.53 -1.18 -6.70
CA TYR A 137 1.53 -1.85 -5.87
C TYR A 137 0.98 -2.07 -4.46
N HIS A 138 0.93 -3.31 -4.03
CA HIS A 138 0.38 -3.68 -2.72
C HIS A 138 1.34 -4.62 -1.95
N GLY A 139 2.65 -4.38 -2.08
CA GLY A 139 3.66 -5.16 -1.37
C GLY A 139 4.16 -6.37 -2.15
N VAL A 140 4.93 -7.22 -1.47
CA VAL A 140 5.70 -8.34 -2.04
C VAL A 140 5.16 -9.72 -1.67
N GLY A 141 4.12 -9.81 -0.83
CA GLY A 141 3.42 -11.06 -0.55
C GLY A 141 2.64 -11.56 -1.76
N PHE A 142 2.32 -12.86 -1.80
CA PHE A 142 1.58 -13.43 -2.95
C PHE A 142 0.18 -12.81 -3.12
N GLY A 143 -0.49 -12.41 -2.05
CA GLY A 143 -1.73 -11.64 -2.13
C GLY A 143 -1.49 -10.29 -2.78
N GLY A 144 -0.55 -9.50 -2.24
CA GLY A 144 -0.22 -8.17 -2.73
C GLY A 144 0.22 -8.15 -4.20
N ILE A 145 1.12 -9.06 -4.64
CA ILE A 145 1.52 -9.14 -6.05
C ILE A 145 0.41 -9.69 -6.96
N SER A 146 -0.54 -10.44 -6.43
CA SER A 146 -1.68 -10.94 -7.21
C SER A 146 -2.65 -9.82 -7.56
N VAL A 147 -3.03 -8.99 -6.59
CA VAL A 147 -3.89 -7.82 -6.82
C VAL A 147 -3.12 -6.61 -7.35
N GLY A 148 -1.80 -6.58 -7.18
CA GLY A 148 -0.92 -5.59 -7.79
C GLY A 148 -0.93 -5.70 -9.31
N GLY A 149 -0.74 -4.57 -10.02
CA GLY A 149 -0.84 -4.48 -11.47
C GLY A 149 0.48 -4.14 -12.17
N ILE A 150 1.62 -4.15 -11.47
CA ILE A 150 2.94 -3.86 -12.06
C ILE A 150 3.48 -5.14 -12.75
N PRO A 151 3.62 -5.15 -14.10
CA PRO A 151 4.00 -6.38 -14.82
C PRO A 151 5.34 -6.97 -14.36
N GLY A 152 6.34 -6.13 -14.06
CA GLY A 152 7.66 -6.56 -13.61
C GLY A 152 7.64 -7.35 -12.31
N ASN A 153 6.72 -7.02 -11.40
CA ASN A 153 6.58 -7.71 -10.11
C ASN A 153 5.83 -9.05 -10.23
N ARG A 154 5.01 -9.21 -11.25
CA ARG A 154 4.13 -10.37 -11.46
C ARG A 154 4.74 -11.44 -12.37
N LYS A 155 5.47 -11.02 -13.40
CA LYS A 155 5.91 -11.88 -14.52
C LYS A 155 6.60 -13.17 -14.08
N VAL A 156 7.51 -13.07 -13.11
CA VAL A 156 8.31 -14.23 -12.65
C VAL A 156 7.45 -15.21 -11.82
N PHE A 157 6.39 -14.71 -11.18
CA PHE A 157 5.54 -15.48 -10.26
C PHE A 157 4.18 -15.85 -10.85
N SER A 158 3.97 -15.64 -12.17
CA SER A 158 2.65 -15.76 -12.80
C SER A 158 1.94 -17.10 -12.56
N GLY A 159 2.69 -18.20 -12.45
CA GLY A 159 2.15 -19.52 -12.18
C GLY A 159 1.76 -19.80 -10.71
N ALA A 160 2.10 -18.88 -9.78
CA ALA A 160 1.86 -19.04 -8.35
C ALA A 160 0.98 -17.91 -7.75
N LEU A 161 0.46 -17.03 -8.59
CA LEU A 161 -0.44 -15.96 -8.14
C LEU A 161 -1.78 -16.54 -7.68
N LEU A 162 -2.46 -15.80 -6.80
CA LEU A 162 -3.79 -16.18 -6.33
C LEU A 162 -4.75 -16.31 -7.53
N PRO A 163 -5.57 -17.36 -7.57
CA PRO A 163 -6.62 -17.47 -8.56
C PRO A 163 -7.75 -16.47 -8.28
N ARG A 164 -8.61 -16.21 -9.28
CA ARG A 164 -9.78 -15.34 -9.17
C ARG A 164 -9.42 -13.88 -8.81
N VAL A 165 -8.36 -13.37 -9.41
CA VAL A 165 -7.96 -11.97 -9.33
C VAL A 165 -8.10 -11.34 -10.71
N ASP A 166 -8.69 -10.16 -10.77
CA ASP A 166 -8.77 -9.33 -11.97
C ASP A 166 -8.28 -7.91 -11.68
N HIS A 167 -8.12 -7.10 -12.72
CA HIS A 167 -7.58 -5.75 -12.62
C HIS A 167 -8.44 -4.78 -13.42
N MET A 168 -8.90 -3.73 -12.74
CA MET A 168 -9.52 -2.59 -13.40
C MET A 168 -8.45 -1.75 -14.10
N ALA A 169 -8.86 -1.03 -15.15
CA ALA A 169 -7.98 -0.15 -15.91
C ALA A 169 -7.34 0.93 -15.03
N PHE A 170 -6.16 1.38 -15.44
CA PHE A 170 -5.49 2.50 -14.78
C PHE A 170 -6.19 3.82 -15.11
N ILE A 171 -6.11 4.78 -14.19
CA ILE A 171 -6.82 6.07 -14.27
C ILE A 171 -6.24 7.06 -15.28
N HIS A 172 -5.09 6.77 -15.89
CA HIS A 172 -4.40 7.67 -16.79
C HIS A 172 -3.67 6.91 -17.90
N ASP A 173 -3.92 7.30 -19.12
CA ASP A 173 -3.13 6.89 -20.29
C ASP A 173 -2.19 8.03 -20.69
N GLN A 174 -0.91 7.91 -20.32
CA GLN A 174 0.10 8.93 -20.60
C GLN A 174 0.38 9.07 -22.12
N ALA A 175 0.16 8.03 -22.90
CA ALA A 175 0.37 8.09 -24.34
C ALA A 175 -0.75 8.88 -25.04
N ALA A 176 -2.00 8.68 -24.59
CA ALA A 176 -3.16 9.42 -25.09
C ALA A 176 -3.26 10.82 -24.47
N TYR A 177 -2.87 10.95 -23.20
CA TYR A 177 -3.05 12.17 -22.41
C TYR A 177 -1.75 12.55 -21.68
N PRO A 178 -0.72 13.06 -22.39
CA PRO A 178 0.53 13.47 -21.74
C PRO A 178 0.30 14.64 -20.78
N PHE A 179 1.05 14.67 -19.68
CA PHE A 179 1.05 15.82 -18.78
C PHE A 179 1.72 17.02 -19.49
N ILE A 180 0.99 18.13 -19.59
CA ILE A 180 1.47 19.37 -20.17
C ILE A 180 1.61 20.39 -19.04
N HIS A 181 2.79 21.01 -18.93
CA HIS A 181 3.04 22.03 -17.91
C HIS A 181 2.05 23.21 -18.02
N GLY A 182 1.37 23.48 -16.90
CA GLY A 182 0.39 24.57 -16.83
C GLY A 182 -1.04 24.20 -17.29
N GLU A 183 -1.27 22.97 -17.68
CA GLU A 183 -2.60 22.47 -18.00
C GLU A 183 -3.07 21.46 -16.96
N GLU A 184 -4.39 21.38 -16.76
CA GLU A 184 -4.98 20.33 -15.92
C GLU A 184 -4.80 18.97 -16.61
N PRO A 185 -4.41 17.91 -15.89
CA PRO A 185 -4.30 16.58 -16.45
C PRO A 185 -5.64 16.09 -17.02
N VAL A 186 -5.62 15.55 -18.22
CA VAL A 186 -6.76 14.83 -18.76
C VAL A 186 -6.70 13.39 -18.26
N TRP A 187 -7.73 12.97 -17.56
CA TRP A 187 -7.83 11.63 -16.97
C TRP A 187 -8.69 10.71 -17.83
N ASP A 188 -8.33 9.44 -17.91
CA ASP A 188 -9.22 8.43 -18.45
C ASP A 188 -10.35 8.16 -17.45
N THR A 189 -11.50 8.79 -17.70
CA THR A 189 -12.71 8.60 -16.88
C THR A 189 -13.42 7.29 -17.17
N ASN A 190 -13.01 6.54 -18.20
CA ASN A 190 -13.66 5.29 -18.60
C ASN A 190 -13.29 4.12 -17.67
N ALA A 191 -12.28 4.25 -16.82
CA ALA A 191 -11.83 3.17 -15.94
C ALA A 191 -12.95 2.64 -15.01
N LEU A 192 -13.82 3.50 -14.47
CA LEU A 192 -14.96 3.09 -13.65
C LEU A 192 -16.12 2.56 -14.51
N GLU A 193 -16.31 3.09 -15.70
CA GLU A 193 -17.27 2.55 -16.64
C GLU A 193 -16.88 1.13 -17.10
N ASP A 194 -15.61 0.90 -17.37
CA ASP A 194 -15.05 -0.43 -17.66
C ASP A 194 -15.25 -1.40 -16.49
N LEU A 195 -15.02 -0.94 -15.26
CA LEU A 195 -15.31 -1.74 -14.08
C LEU A 195 -16.78 -2.18 -14.03
N GLU A 196 -17.73 -1.25 -14.17
CA GLU A 196 -19.16 -1.58 -14.07
C GLU A 196 -19.70 -2.35 -15.26
N LYS A 197 -19.27 -2.04 -16.50
CA LYS A 197 -19.85 -2.61 -17.72
C LYS A 197 -19.12 -3.86 -18.22
N ARG A 198 -17.87 -4.09 -17.85
CA ARG A 198 -17.10 -5.23 -18.30
C ARG A 198 -16.64 -6.13 -17.16
N ILE A 199 -15.86 -5.62 -16.20
CA ILE A 199 -15.23 -6.45 -15.18
C ILE A 199 -16.25 -7.08 -14.24
N LEU A 200 -17.11 -6.27 -13.63
CA LEU A 200 -18.10 -6.80 -12.69
C LEU A 200 -19.06 -7.81 -13.35
N PRO A 201 -19.62 -7.57 -14.56
CA PRO A 201 -20.45 -8.58 -15.23
C PRO A 201 -19.72 -9.88 -15.56
N LEU A 202 -18.42 -9.85 -15.90
CA LEU A 202 -17.64 -11.07 -16.18
C LEU A 202 -17.54 -12.00 -14.97
N HIS A 203 -17.49 -11.45 -13.78
CA HIS A 203 -17.35 -12.22 -12.55
C HIS A 203 -18.64 -12.49 -11.81
N ASP A 204 -19.75 -11.88 -12.22
CA ASP A 204 -20.94 -11.68 -11.43
C ASP A 204 -20.61 -10.88 -10.14
N PRO A 205 -21.10 -9.63 -9.99
CA PRO A 205 -20.74 -8.77 -8.86
C PRO A 205 -20.97 -9.41 -7.48
N SER A 206 -21.91 -10.38 -7.40
CA SER A 206 -22.18 -11.13 -6.17
C SER A 206 -21.02 -12.05 -5.75
N ASN A 207 -20.09 -12.38 -6.66
CA ASN A 207 -18.90 -13.18 -6.37
C ASN A 207 -17.68 -12.33 -5.97
N VAL A 208 -17.75 -10.99 -6.13
CA VAL A 208 -16.65 -10.10 -5.83
C VAL A 208 -16.60 -9.82 -4.33
N ALA A 209 -15.47 -10.11 -3.70
CA ALA A 209 -15.25 -9.86 -2.27
C ALA A 209 -14.78 -8.45 -2.02
N ALA A 210 -13.76 -8.01 -2.72
CA ALA A 210 -13.15 -6.70 -2.49
C ALA A 210 -12.48 -6.12 -3.74
N ILE A 211 -12.42 -4.80 -3.75
CA ILE A 211 -11.57 -4.01 -4.64
C ILE A 211 -10.50 -3.34 -3.78
N ILE A 212 -9.24 -3.43 -4.18
CA ILE A 212 -8.12 -2.75 -3.53
C ILE A 212 -7.46 -1.76 -4.48
N VAL A 213 -7.26 -0.53 -4.02
CA VAL A 213 -6.60 0.53 -4.78
C VAL A 213 -5.77 1.44 -3.88
N GLU A 214 -4.74 2.03 -4.42
CA GLU A 214 -4.06 3.18 -3.81
C GLU A 214 -4.89 4.44 -4.12
N PRO A 215 -5.30 5.25 -3.13
CA PRO A 215 -5.96 6.55 -3.39
C PRO A 215 -5.05 7.47 -4.22
N ILE A 216 -3.76 7.48 -3.92
CA ILE A 216 -2.72 8.10 -4.75
C ILE A 216 -1.78 6.98 -5.18
N ALA A 217 -1.69 6.73 -6.47
CA ALA A 217 -0.87 5.64 -6.99
C ALA A 217 0.62 5.99 -6.89
N GLY A 218 1.30 5.45 -5.87
CA GLY A 218 2.70 5.79 -5.56
C GLY A 218 3.69 5.23 -6.56
N SER A 219 3.87 3.92 -6.59
CA SER A 219 4.86 3.23 -7.43
C SER A 219 4.63 3.37 -8.94
N ALA A 220 3.42 3.69 -9.35
CA ALA A 220 3.07 3.95 -10.74
C ALA A 220 3.57 5.32 -11.25
N GLY A 221 3.92 6.27 -10.37
CA GLY A 221 4.40 7.61 -10.74
C GLY A 221 3.64 8.76 -10.08
N TRP A 222 3.09 8.57 -8.88
CA TRP A 222 2.42 9.63 -8.09
C TRP A 222 1.15 10.19 -8.74
N TYR A 223 0.29 9.30 -9.23
CA TYR A 223 -0.95 9.71 -9.87
C TYR A 223 -2.04 9.99 -8.83
N ILE A 224 -2.45 11.25 -8.76
CA ILE A 224 -3.60 11.70 -7.98
C ILE A 224 -4.85 11.45 -8.83
N PRO A 225 -5.87 10.74 -8.34
CA PRO A 225 -7.06 10.45 -9.12
C PRO A 225 -7.88 11.72 -9.42
N PRO A 226 -8.66 11.74 -10.51
CA PRO A 226 -9.52 12.85 -10.84
C PRO A 226 -10.58 13.08 -9.76
N LYS A 227 -11.07 14.31 -9.66
CA LYS A 227 -12.11 14.68 -8.70
C LYS A 227 -13.34 13.78 -8.86
N GLY A 228 -13.80 13.21 -7.76
CA GLY A 228 -15.00 12.35 -7.74
C GLY A 228 -14.73 10.88 -8.04
N TYR A 229 -13.55 10.48 -8.52
CA TYR A 229 -13.23 9.09 -8.84
C TYR A 229 -13.41 8.15 -7.62
N LEU A 230 -12.81 8.49 -6.48
CA LEU A 230 -12.91 7.65 -5.27
C LEU A 230 -14.34 7.59 -4.73
N THR A 231 -15.09 8.70 -4.83
CA THR A 231 -16.51 8.74 -4.44
C THR A 231 -17.36 7.84 -5.33
N GLN A 232 -17.13 7.85 -6.63
CA GLN A 232 -17.83 6.97 -7.56
C GLN A 232 -17.45 5.50 -7.35
N LEU A 233 -16.17 5.21 -7.14
CA LEU A 233 -15.70 3.85 -6.81
C LEU A 233 -16.36 3.33 -5.52
N ARG A 234 -16.48 4.18 -4.50
CA ARG A 234 -17.21 3.84 -3.26
C ARG A 234 -18.69 3.52 -3.57
N ALA A 235 -19.34 4.35 -4.36
CA ALA A 235 -20.75 4.13 -4.72
C ALA A 235 -20.95 2.82 -5.51
N ILE A 236 -20.05 2.46 -6.41
CA ILE A 236 -20.08 1.18 -7.12
C ILE A 236 -19.94 0.02 -6.13
N CYS A 237 -18.99 0.10 -5.21
CA CYS A 237 -18.78 -0.93 -4.20
C CYS A 237 -20.02 -1.09 -3.30
N ASP A 238 -20.62 0.01 -2.85
CA ASP A 238 -21.85 -0.01 -2.01
C ASP A 238 -23.02 -0.65 -2.74
N LYS A 239 -23.22 -0.28 -4.01
CA LYS A 239 -24.29 -0.83 -4.86
C LYS A 239 -24.24 -2.36 -4.96
N HIS A 240 -23.06 -2.94 -4.96
CA HIS A 240 -22.84 -4.37 -5.15
C HIS A 240 -22.43 -5.13 -3.88
N GLY A 241 -22.33 -4.45 -2.73
CA GLY A 241 -21.91 -5.06 -1.45
C GLY A 241 -20.45 -5.51 -1.47
N ILE A 242 -19.60 -4.85 -2.25
CA ILE A 242 -18.17 -5.14 -2.39
C ILE A 242 -17.39 -4.34 -1.35
N LEU A 243 -16.44 -4.96 -0.68
CA LEU A 243 -15.54 -4.23 0.22
C LEU A 243 -14.54 -3.38 -0.58
N LEU A 244 -14.33 -2.14 -0.15
CA LEU A 244 -13.32 -1.26 -0.72
C LEU A 244 -12.16 -1.11 0.25
N ILE A 245 -10.95 -1.44 -0.22
CA ILE A 245 -9.72 -1.37 0.54
C ILE A 245 -8.87 -0.24 -0.07
N PHE A 246 -8.52 0.74 0.74
CA PHE A 246 -7.56 1.77 0.38
C PHE A 246 -6.19 1.46 0.96
N ASP A 247 -5.19 1.37 0.08
CA ASP A 247 -3.79 1.29 0.46
C ASP A 247 -3.22 2.71 0.52
N GLU A 248 -3.16 3.26 1.71
CA GLU A 248 -2.78 4.66 1.96
C GLU A 248 -1.31 4.80 2.38
N VAL A 249 -0.41 4.10 1.77
CA VAL A 249 1.04 4.20 2.01
C VAL A 249 1.62 5.58 1.65
N ILE A 250 0.95 6.33 0.75
CA ILE A 250 1.32 7.70 0.34
C ILE A 250 0.55 8.75 1.19
#